data_e1b590d5055457228774eaf2b4dc3720
#
_entry.id   e1b590d5055457228774eaf2b4dc3720
#
_cell.length_a   1.000
_cell.length_b   1.000
_cell.length_c   1.000
_cell.angle_alpha   90.00
_cell.angle_beta   90.00
_cell.angle_gamma   90.00
#
_symmetry.space_group_name_H-M   'P 1'
#
loop_
_entity.id
_entity.type
_entity.pdbx_description
1 polymer ?
#
loop_
_entity_poly.entity_id
_entity_poly.type
_entity_poly.pdbx_seq_one_letter_code
_entity_poly.pdbx_strand_id
1 'polypeptide(L)'
;TALKVTGEIPAALNGLYVRNGPNPLANVNAATHHWFIGDAMVHGIRLQDGKPLWYRNRWVRSNAVSDALGEPRAPGPRHPRTDVANTNIVGHAGKLWAVVEAGGYPVEMADDLKTVAHSDFDGTLGESYSAHPHLDPETGEMHAICYEAQHPDTIWHTVVDTSGHVRRNEPIAVKNGPMIHDCQITPSYVIVMDLPVTFSMSALMGGASFPFRWNPKHKAR
;
A
#
# COMPACT_ATOMS: atom_id res chain seq x y z
N THR A 1 23.99 6.99 9.57
CA THR A 1 24.74 7.86 8.65
C THR A 1 24.57 9.30 9.11
N ALA A 2 25.66 10.03 9.28
CA ALA A 2 25.59 11.47 9.55
C ALA A 2 24.98 12.18 8.33
N LEU A 3 23.91 12.95 8.57
CA LEU A 3 23.21 13.68 7.52
C LEU A 3 23.75 15.11 7.45
N LYS A 4 24.11 15.54 6.23
CA LYS A 4 24.45 16.95 5.97
C LYS A 4 23.14 17.69 5.66
N VAL A 5 22.87 18.75 6.40
CA VAL A 5 21.73 19.64 6.17
C VAL A 5 22.23 20.90 5.47
N THR A 6 21.50 21.37 4.48
CA THR A 6 21.67 22.69 3.87
C THR A 6 20.37 23.46 4.08
N GLY A 7 20.44 24.63 4.68
CA GLY A 7 19.28 25.38 5.14
C GLY A 7 18.88 25.02 6.56
N GLU A 8 17.65 25.36 6.94
CA GLU A 8 17.10 25.19 8.28
C GLU A 8 15.90 24.26 8.26
N ILE A 9 15.85 23.31 9.20
CA ILE A 9 14.69 22.45 9.44
C ILE A 9 13.86 23.10 10.54
N PRO A 10 12.56 23.40 10.30
CA PRO A 10 11.70 23.97 11.34
C PRO A 10 11.65 23.08 12.59
N ALA A 11 11.84 23.68 13.78
CA ALA A 11 11.83 22.95 15.06
C ALA A 11 10.48 22.27 15.35
N ALA A 12 9.39 22.75 14.74
CA ALA A 12 8.07 22.14 14.85
C ALA A 12 7.96 20.76 14.15
N LEU A 13 8.88 20.41 13.25
CA LEU A 13 8.92 19.12 12.58
C LEU A 13 9.53 18.06 13.51
N ASN A 14 8.69 17.43 14.29
CA ASN A 14 9.00 16.30 15.17
C ASN A 14 8.28 15.05 14.65
N GLY A 15 9.02 14.00 14.29
CA GLY A 15 8.41 12.78 13.79
C GLY A 15 9.29 12.01 12.84
N LEU A 16 8.67 11.10 12.13
CA LEU A 16 9.29 10.23 11.14
C LEU A 16 8.74 10.58 9.74
N TYR A 17 9.57 11.13 8.88
CA TYR A 17 9.27 11.22 7.45
C TYR A 17 9.58 9.88 6.81
N VAL A 18 8.59 9.26 6.18
CA VAL A 18 8.74 7.94 5.54
C VAL A 18 8.17 7.94 4.13
N ARG A 19 8.74 7.09 3.31
CA ARG A 19 8.25 6.76 1.97
C ARG A 19 8.52 5.31 1.65
N ASN A 20 7.64 4.70 0.86
CA ASN A 20 7.75 3.35 0.36
C ASN A 20 7.82 3.36 -1.18
N GLY A 21 8.39 2.33 -1.75
CA GLY A 21 8.42 2.17 -3.21
C GLY A 21 8.96 0.83 -3.64
N PRO A 22 8.69 0.44 -4.91
CA PRO A 22 9.24 -0.77 -5.48
C PRO A 22 10.76 -0.64 -5.66
N ASN A 23 11.48 -1.67 -5.25
CA ASN A 23 12.92 -1.81 -5.43
C ASN A 23 13.24 -3.30 -5.65
N PRO A 24 13.42 -3.77 -6.89
CA PRO A 24 13.66 -5.18 -7.16
C PRO A 24 14.93 -5.70 -6.49
N LEU A 25 14.85 -6.85 -5.81
CA LEU A 25 16.01 -7.56 -5.25
C LEU A 25 16.96 -8.09 -6.33
N ALA A 26 16.39 -8.57 -7.42
CA ALA A 26 17.14 -9.14 -8.54
C ALA A 26 17.27 -8.13 -9.69
N ASN A 27 18.25 -8.35 -10.55
CA ASN A 27 18.37 -7.62 -11.79
C ASN A 27 17.12 -7.83 -12.66
N VAL A 28 16.57 -6.74 -13.16
CA VAL A 28 15.40 -6.77 -14.05
C VAL A 28 15.77 -6.38 -15.47
N ASN A 29 15.05 -6.91 -16.45
CA ASN A 29 15.18 -6.46 -17.83
C ASN A 29 14.45 -5.12 -17.99
N ALA A 30 15.19 -4.03 -18.09
CA ALA A 30 14.62 -2.67 -18.18
C ALA A 30 13.69 -2.47 -19.41
N ALA A 31 13.82 -3.28 -20.46
CA ALA A 31 12.96 -3.17 -21.65
C ALA A 31 11.54 -3.73 -21.44
N THR A 32 11.37 -4.64 -20.46
CA THR A 32 10.10 -5.34 -20.21
C THR A 32 9.57 -5.15 -18.79
N HIS A 33 10.40 -4.62 -17.89
CA HIS A 33 10.02 -4.44 -16.49
C HIS A 33 9.08 -3.24 -16.33
N HIS A 34 7.95 -3.47 -15.66
CA HIS A 34 7.05 -2.38 -15.29
C HIS A 34 7.52 -1.77 -13.97
N TRP A 35 7.70 -0.47 -13.92
CA TRP A 35 8.31 0.25 -12.77
C TRP A 35 7.48 0.24 -11.47
N PHE A 36 6.20 -0.18 -11.51
CA PHE A 36 5.41 -0.46 -10.30
C PHE A 36 5.75 -1.80 -9.64
N ILE A 37 6.41 -2.70 -10.37
CA ILE A 37 6.68 -4.06 -9.90
C ILE A 37 8.06 -4.09 -9.24
N GLY A 38 8.13 -4.69 -8.06
CA GLY A 38 9.38 -4.86 -7.31
C GLY A 38 9.09 -5.11 -5.83
N ASP A 39 10.12 -5.55 -5.12
CA ASP A 39 10.06 -5.72 -3.68
C ASP A 39 9.95 -4.36 -3.00
N ALA A 40 9.36 -4.33 -1.81
CA ALA A 40 9.10 -3.08 -1.11
C ALA A 40 10.33 -2.62 -0.32
N MET A 41 10.71 -1.35 -0.47
CA MET A 41 11.74 -0.72 0.37
C MET A 41 11.22 0.57 0.97
N VAL A 42 11.25 0.64 2.30
CA VAL A 42 10.90 1.84 3.06
C VAL A 42 12.15 2.66 3.33
N HIS A 43 12.04 3.97 3.14
CA HIS A 43 13.04 4.96 3.47
C HIS A 43 12.48 5.90 4.55
N GLY A 44 13.28 6.23 5.55
CA GLY A 44 12.83 7.16 6.59
C GLY A 44 13.92 8.07 7.11
N ILE A 45 13.48 9.26 7.51
CA ILE A 45 14.29 10.26 8.21
C ILE A 45 13.57 10.60 9.51
N ARG A 46 14.22 10.35 10.65
CA ARG A 46 13.73 10.83 11.94
C ARG A 46 14.14 12.27 12.14
N LEU A 47 13.17 13.14 12.38
CA LEU A 47 13.36 14.55 12.70
C LEU A 47 13.01 14.80 14.16
N GLN A 48 13.79 15.62 14.84
CA GLN A 48 13.52 16.09 16.19
C GLN A 48 14.20 17.43 16.44
N ASP A 49 13.46 18.40 16.96
CA ASP A 49 13.94 19.73 17.35
C ASP A 49 14.82 20.41 16.27
N GLY A 50 14.34 20.40 15.02
CA GLY A 50 15.04 20.99 13.87
C GLY A 50 16.28 20.21 13.41
N LYS A 51 16.44 18.95 13.82
CA LYS A 51 17.60 18.12 13.48
C LYS A 51 17.19 16.77 12.89
N PRO A 52 17.88 16.29 11.83
CA PRO A 52 17.73 14.92 11.37
C PRO A 52 18.58 14.02 12.27
N LEU A 53 17.95 13.09 13.00
CA LEU A 53 18.66 12.17 13.88
C LEU A 53 19.28 11.02 13.11
N TRP A 54 18.57 10.49 12.12
CA TRP A 54 19.05 9.41 11.26
C TRP A 54 18.27 9.34 9.95
N TYR A 55 18.93 8.77 8.92
CA TYR A 55 18.29 8.21 7.73
C TYR A 55 18.50 6.71 7.73
N ARG A 56 17.46 5.96 7.39
CA ARG A 56 17.49 4.51 7.19
C ARG A 56 16.67 4.12 5.98
N ASN A 57 17.05 3.00 5.38
CA ASN A 57 16.20 2.26 4.47
C ASN A 57 16.15 0.79 4.91
N ARG A 58 15.04 0.14 4.65
CA ARG A 58 14.79 -1.25 4.99
C ARG A 58 13.93 -1.90 3.91
N TRP A 59 14.26 -3.12 3.60
CA TRP A 59 13.33 -3.98 2.90
C TRP A 59 12.13 -4.28 3.79
N VAL A 60 10.90 -4.19 3.23
CA VAL A 60 9.72 -4.80 3.82
C VAL A 60 9.83 -6.31 3.60
N ARG A 61 9.69 -7.10 4.64
CA ARG A 61 9.98 -8.54 4.65
C ARG A 61 8.86 -9.35 4.03
N SER A 62 8.79 -9.38 2.69
CA SER A 62 8.12 -10.48 2.00
C SER A 62 8.88 -11.80 2.20
N ASN A 63 8.28 -12.93 1.85
CA ASN A 63 8.97 -14.21 1.89
C ASN A 63 10.21 -14.20 0.98
N ALA A 64 10.08 -13.65 -0.24
CA ALA A 64 11.18 -13.55 -1.18
C ALA A 64 12.35 -12.71 -0.64
N VAL A 65 12.05 -11.57 -0.02
CA VAL A 65 13.07 -10.72 0.61
C VAL A 65 13.75 -11.44 1.77
N SER A 66 12.99 -12.09 2.64
CA SER A 66 13.54 -12.81 3.79
C SER A 66 14.48 -13.95 3.33
N ASP A 67 14.04 -14.74 2.35
CA ASP A 67 14.80 -15.85 1.80
C ASP A 67 16.10 -15.36 1.13
N ALA A 68 16.04 -14.28 0.34
CA ALA A 68 17.20 -13.70 -0.32
C ALA A 68 18.25 -13.13 0.64
N LEU A 69 17.80 -12.66 1.81
CA LEU A 69 18.69 -12.11 2.85
C LEU A 69 19.14 -13.17 3.86
N GLY A 70 18.65 -14.40 3.77
CA GLY A 70 18.94 -15.46 4.73
C GLY A 70 18.39 -15.16 6.14
N GLU A 71 17.29 -14.39 6.22
CA GLU A 71 16.70 -13.97 7.47
C GLU A 71 15.33 -14.65 7.70
N PRO A 72 14.91 -14.82 8.97
CA PRO A 72 13.60 -15.39 9.27
C PRO A 72 12.48 -14.62 8.58
N ARG A 73 11.49 -15.34 8.07
CA ARG A 73 10.28 -14.74 7.50
C ARG A 73 9.51 -14.01 8.59
N ALA A 74 9.00 -12.81 8.27
CA ALA A 74 8.16 -12.07 9.18
C ALA A 74 6.89 -12.87 9.52
N PRO A 75 6.36 -12.77 10.74
CA PRO A 75 5.12 -13.47 11.13
C PRO A 75 3.88 -12.83 10.49
N GLY A 76 2.72 -13.43 10.75
CA GLY A 76 1.40 -12.94 10.35
C GLY A 76 0.85 -13.53 9.06
N PRO A 77 -0.44 -13.30 8.80
CA PRO A 77 -1.14 -13.82 7.63
C PRO A 77 -0.67 -13.12 6.36
N ARG A 78 -0.73 -13.84 5.25
CA ARG A 78 -0.38 -13.31 3.93
C ARG A 78 -1.52 -13.51 2.95
N HIS A 79 -1.70 -12.52 2.09
CA HIS A 79 -2.60 -12.69 0.97
C HIS A 79 -2.12 -13.84 0.07
N PRO A 80 -3.03 -14.71 -0.43
CA PRO A 80 -2.63 -15.93 -1.16
C PRO A 80 -1.79 -15.71 -2.42
N ARG A 81 -1.90 -14.53 -3.04
CA ARG A 81 -1.21 -14.24 -4.32
C ARG A 81 0.08 -13.46 -4.17
N THR A 82 0.19 -12.60 -3.17
CA THR A 82 1.36 -11.76 -2.97
C THR A 82 1.48 -11.30 -1.53
N ASP A 83 2.69 -11.18 -1.05
CA ASP A 83 3.02 -10.62 0.25
C ASP A 83 3.89 -9.35 0.15
N VAL A 84 3.92 -8.74 -1.05
CA VAL A 84 4.62 -7.48 -1.30
C VAL A 84 3.70 -6.31 -0.97
N ALA A 85 4.22 -5.30 -0.23
CA ALA A 85 3.52 -4.07 0.13
C ALA A 85 4.39 -2.86 -0.24
N ASN A 86 4.45 -2.49 -1.53
CA ASN A 86 5.48 -1.62 -2.10
C ASN A 86 5.01 -0.23 -2.53
N THR A 87 3.77 0.18 -2.23
CA THR A 87 3.25 1.41 -2.83
C THR A 87 3.28 2.59 -1.87
N ASN A 88 2.76 2.44 -0.66
CA ASN A 88 2.66 3.55 0.29
C ASN A 88 3.01 3.10 1.72
N ILE A 89 3.12 4.08 2.62
CA ILE A 89 3.28 3.85 4.04
C ILE A 89 2.45 4.87 4.81
N VAL A 90 1.60 4.40 5.70
CA VAL A 90 0.61 5.20 6.42
C VAL A 90 0.65 4.94 7.92
N GLY A 91 0.32 5.95 8.70
CA GLY A 91 0.14 5.83 10.16
C GLY A 91 -1.32 5.64 10.51
N HIS A 92 -1.67 4.60 11.28
CA HIS A 92 -3.02 4.38 11.78
C HIS A 92 -3.01 3.50 13.04
N ALA A 93 -3.94 3.79 13.98
CA ALA A 93 -4.07 3.03 15.23
C ALA A 93 -2.75 2.89 16.02
N GLY A 94 -1.92 3.95 16.04
CA GLY A 94 -0.62 3.95 16.73
C GLY A 94 0.46 3.12 16.05
N LYS A 95 0.22 2.62 14.84
CA LYS A 95 1.13 1.77 14.07
C LYS A 95 1.48 2.40 12.72
N LEU A 96 2.56 1.90 12.13
CA LEU A 96 3.02 2.27 10.80
C LEU A 96 2.78 1.09 9.85
N TRP A 97 2.12 1.32 8.72
CA TRP A 97 1.70 0.30 7.77
C TRP A 97 2.28 0.53 6.39
N ALA A 98 3.09 -0.41 5.89
CA ALA A 98 3.38 -0.47 4.47
C ALA A 98 2.21 -1.14 3.75
N VAL A 99 1.74 -0.52 2.66
CA VAL A 99 0.52 -0.94 1.96
C VAL A 99 0.73 -0.98 0.45
N VAL A 100 -0.15 -1.74 -0.21
CA VAL A 100 -0.21 -1.90 -1.67
C VAL A 100 -1.67 -2.02 -2.10
N GLU A 101 -1.98 -1.67 -3.34
CA GLU A 101 -3.31 -1.91 -3.91
C GLU A 101 -3.42 -3.29 -4.58
N ALA A 102 -4.64 -3.81 -4.68
CA ALA A 102 -5.01 -4.97 -5.48
C ALA A 102 -4.24 -6.26 -5.17
N GLY A 103 -4.00 -6.57 -3.90
CA GLY A 103 -3.43 -7.87 -3.61
C GLY A 103 -2.83 -8.09 -2.23
N GLY A 104 -1.77 -7.38 -1.87
CA GLY A 104 -1.07 -7.63 -0.61
C GLY A 104 -1.83 -7.16 0.62
N TYR A 105 -1.65 -7.87 1.74
CA TYR A 105 -2.08 -7.39 3.04
C TYR A 105 -1.12 -6.30 3.55
N PRO A 106 -1.59 -5.37 4.41
CA PRO A 106 -0.74 -4.41 5.09
C PRO A 106 0.38 -5.09 5.87
N VAL A 107 1.51 -4.40 5.98
CA VAL A 107 2.67 -4.88 6.74
C VAL A 107 3.00 -3.87 7.81
N GLU A 108 2.95 -4.29 9.08
CA GLU A 108 3.31 -3.46 10.21
C GLU A 108 4.82 -3.23 10.23
N MET A 109 5.21 -1.96 10.37
CA MET A 109 6.59 -1.53 10.47
C MET A 109 6.84 -0.89 11.84
N ALA A 110 7.98 -1.17 12.42
CA ALA A 110 8.42 -0.49 13.64
C ALA A 110 8.96 0.92 13.35
N ASP A 111 9.09 1.75 14.37
CA ASP A 111 9.65 3.11 14.27
C ASP A 111 11.08 3.16 13.69
N ASP A 112 11.84 2.05 13.81
CA ASP A 112 13.15 1.92 13.20
C ASP A 112 13.14 1.33 11.79
N LEU A 113 11.95 1.20 11.20
CA LEU A 113 11.62 0.67 9.89
C LEU A 113 11.83 -0.84 9.72
N LYS A 114 11.96 -1.60 10.79
CA LYS A 114 11.92 -3.06 10.70
C LYS A 114 10.50 -3.54 10.46
N THR A 115 10.35 -4.58 9.67
CA THR A 115 9.08 -5.29 9.54
C THR A 115 8.75 -5.99 10.85
N VAL A 116 7.54 -5.76 11.36
CA VAL A 116 7.00 -6.42 12.56
C VAL A 116 6.23 -7.68 12.15
N ALA A 117 5.16 -7.50 11.38
CA ALA A 117 4.31 -8.59 10.93
C ALA A 117 3.50 -8.21 9.68
N HIS A 118 3.07 -9.19 8.91
CA HIS A 118 1.96 -9.04 7.97
C HIS A 118 0.65 -9.06 8.74
N SER A 119 -0.37 -8.36 8.28
CA SER A 119 -1.63 -8.23 9.00
C SER A 119 -2.82 -8.22 8.07
N ASP A 120 -3.85 -8.94 8.46
CA ASP A 120 -5.21 -8.85 7.93
C ASP A 120 -6.13 -8.10 8.90
N PHE A 121 -5.55 -7.18 9.69
CA PHE A 121 -6.23 -6.46 10.75
C PHE A 121 -6.94 -7.41 11.73
N ASP A 122 -6.14 -8.36 12.27
CA ASP A 122 -6.58 -9.39 13.22
C ASP A 122 -7.75 -10.28 12.70
N GLY A 123 -7.67 -10.68 11.43
CA GLY A 123 -8.66 -11.52 10.77
C GLY A 123 -9.94 -10.79 10.34
N THR A 124 -9.94 -9.46 10.37
CA THR A 124 -11.13 -8.67 10.01
C THR A 124 -11.10 -8.16 8.57
N LEU A 125 -9.94 -8.12 7.91
CA LEU A 125 -9.81 -7.77 6.50
C LEU A 125 -10.25 -8.95 5.63
N GLY A 126 -11.13 -8.71 4.67
CA GLY A 126 -11.61 -9.73 3.74
C GLY A 126 -10.59 -10.06 2.67
N GLU A 127 -10.64 -9.35 1.57
CA GLU A 127 -9.86 -9.66 0.37
C GLU A 127 -8.50 -8.93 0.38
N SER A 128 -8.36 -7.87 -0.39
CA SER A 128 -7.15 -7.05 -0.45
C SER A 128 -7.30 -5.74 0.32
N TYR A 129 -6.21 -4.97 0.38
CA TYR A 129 -6.27 -3.62 0.91
C TYR A 129 -5.93 -2.58 -0.18
N SER A 130 -5.95 -1.31 0.19
CA SER A 130 -5.65 -0.17 -0.67
C SER A 130 -4.26 0.40 -0.39
N ALA A 131 -3.67 1.05 -1.38
CA ALA A 131 -2.46 1.84 -1.19
C ALA A 131 -2.74 3.28 -0.73
N HIS A 132 -3.96 3.77 -0.93
CA HIS A 132 -4.34 5.16 -0.64
C HIS A 132 -5.56 5.25 0.29
N PRO A 133 -5.44 4.76 1.55
CA PRO A 133 -6.48 4.97 2.54
C PRO A 133 -6.45 6.43 3.01
N HIS A 134 -7.62 6.99 3.31
CA HIS A 134 -7.81 8.34 3.83
C HIS A 134 -8.26 8.31 5.28
N LEU A 135 -7.56 9.06 6.13
CA LEU A 135 -7.95 9.24 7.51
C LEU A 135 -9.05 10.31 7.61
N ASP A 136 -10.18 9.95 8.19
CA ASP A 136 -11.22 10.91 8.58
C ASP A 136 -10.75 11.64 9.84
N PRO A 137 -10.54 12.97 9.79
CA PRO A 137 -10.04 13.71 10.94
C PRO A 137 -11.05 13.85 12.08
N GLU A 138 -12.35 13.64 11.82
CA GLU A 138 -13.40 13.76 12.84
C GLU A 138 -13.58 12.46 13.61
N THR A 139 -13.55 11.32 12.93
CA THR A 139 -13.78 10.00 13.53
C THR A 139 -12.48 9.27 13.87
N GLY A 140 -11.38 9.62 13.24
CA GLY A 140 -10.12 8.91 13.32
C GLY A 140 -10.13 7.56 12.57
N GLU A 141 -11.17 7.28 11.78
CA GLU A 141 -11.29 6.07 10.97
C GLU A 141 -10.55 6.21 9.65
N MET A 142 -10.05 5.10 9.15
CA MET A 142 -9.34 5.06 7.88
C MET A 142 -10.21 4.42 6.80
N HIS A 143 -10.56 5.20 5.79
CA HIS A 143 -11.41 4.79 4.67
C HIS A 143 -10.57 4.43 3.46
N ALA A 144 -10.91 3.33 2.80
CA ALA A 144 -10.22 2.85 1.61
C ALA A 144 -11.20 2.26 0.60
N ILE A 145 -10.84 2.33 -0.68
CA ILE A 145 -11.50 1.51 -1.70
C ILE A 145 -10.54 0.40 -2.11
N CYS A 146 -10.98 -0.83 -1.91
CA CYS A 146 -10.23 -2.04 -2.19
C CYS A 146 -10.79 -2.73 -3.43
N TYR A 147 -9.93 -3.34 -4.24
CA TYR A 147 -10.33 -4.07 -5.43
C TYR A 147 -9.37 -5.22 -5.71
N GLU A 148 -9.83 -6.20 -6.47
CA GLU A 148 -9.04 -7.35 -6.90
C GLU A 148 -9.36 -7.79 -8.32
N ALA A 149 -8.35 -8.25 -9.04
CA ALA A 149 -8.53 -8.77 -10.40
C ALA A 149 -9.44 -10.01 -10.49
N GLN A 150 -9.57 -10.78 -9.40
CA GLN A 150 -10.43 -11.97 -9.35
C GLN A 150 -11.91 -11.62 -9.19
N HIS A 151 -12.22 -10.39 -8.79
CA HIS A 151 -13.57 -9.88 -8.58
C HIS A 151 -13.84 -8.69 -9.52
N PRO A 152 -13.93 -8.92 -10.86
CA PRO A 152 -14.01 -7.85 -11.83
C PRO A 152 -15.34 -7.08 -11.82
N ASP A 153 -16.30 -7.50 -11.03
CA ASP A 153 -17.63 -6.92 -10.86
C ASP A 153 -17.85 -6.27 -9.49
N THR A 154 -16.85 -6.31 -8.61
CA THR A 154 -16.97 -5.84 -7.23
C THR A 154 -15.71 -5.10 -6.76
N ILE A 155 -15.91 -3.98 -6.09
CA ILE A 155 -14.92 -3.29 -5.26
C ILE A 155 -15.51 -3.14 -3.86
N TRP A 156 -14.70 -2.80 -2.86
CA TRP A 156 -15.16 -2.69 -1.47
C TRP A 156 -14.81 -1.33 -0.89
N HIS A 157 -15.77 -0.72 -0.21
CA HIS A 157 -15.50 0.37 0.72
C HIS A 157 -15.15 -0.23 2.08
N THR A 158 -13.88 -0.20 2.42
CA THR A 158 -13.33 -0.74 3.65
C THR A 158 -13.05 0.39 4.64
N VAL A 159 -13.51 0.23 5.88
CA VAL A 159 -13.27 1.19 6.96
C VAL A 159 -12.57 0.48 8.10
N VAL A 160 -11.38 0.97 8.45
CA VAL A 160 -10.60 0.52 9.61
C VAL A 160 -10.81 1.52 10.75
N ASP A 161 -11.26 1.03 11.90
CA ASP A 161 -11.52 1.86 13.06
C ASP A 161 -10.24 2.29 13.81
N THR A 162 -10.39 3.10 14.83
CA THR A 162 -9.29 3.62 15.65
C THR A 162 -8.55 2.55 16.45
N SER A 163 -9.10 1.35 16.57
CA SER A 163 -8.44 0.20 17.20
C SER A 163 -7.65 -0.67 16.21
N GLY A 164 -7.78 -0.38 14.91
CA GLY A 164 -7.08 -1.11 13.85
C GLY A 164 -7.83 -2.33 13.32
N HIS A 165 -9.16 -2.42 13.53
CA HIS A 165 -10.00 -3.49 12.98
C HIS A 165 -10.88 -2.97 11.86
N VAL A 166 -11.14 -3.81 10.86
CA VAL A 166 -12.10 -3.51 9.81
C VAL A 166 -13.52 -3.63 10.39
N ARG A 167 -14.19 -2.49 10.57
CA ARG A 167 -15.57 -2.45 11.05
C ARG A 167 -16.61 -2.44 9.93
N ARG A 168 -16.19 -2.15 8.70
CA ARG A 168 -17.02 -2.13 7.50
C ARG A 168 -16.24 -2.64 6.30
N ASN A 169 -16.85 -3.47 5.50
CA ASN A 169 -16.34 -3.92 4.20
C ASN A 169 -17.54 -4.04 3.25
N GLU A 170 -18.00 -2.91 2.71
CA GLU A 170 -19.22 -2.79 1.91
C GLU A 170 -18.93 -3.05 0.44
N PRO A 171 -19.54 -4.06 -0.20
CA PRO A 171 -19.36 -4.31 -1.62
C PRO A 171 -20.07 -3.26 -2.48
N ILE A 172 -19.39 -2.82 -3.53
CA ILE A 172 -19.89 -1.88 -4.54
C ILE A 172 -19.80 -2.54 -5.90
N ALA A 173 -20.94 -2.64 -6.60
CA ALA A 173 -20.97 -3.23 -7.94
C ALA A 173 -20.32 -2.33 -8.98
N VAL A 174 -19.38 -2.91 -9.73
CA VAL A 174 -18.67 -2.30 -10.86
C VAL A 174 -18.75 -3.20 -12.08
N LYS A 175 -18.06 -2.84 -13.17
CA LYS A 175 -17.98 -3.67 -14.37
C LYS A 175 -16.56 -3.64 -14.94
N ASN A 176 -16.16 -4.73 -15.59
CA ASN A 176 -14.90 -4.85 -16.32
C ASN A 176 -13.63 -4.77 -15.47
N GLY A 177 -13.70 -4.95 -14.15
CA GLY A 177 -12.54 -4.90 -13.26
C GLY A 177 -11.77 -3.58 -13.33
N PRO A 178 -12.39 -2.45 -12.93
CA PRO A 178 -11.71 -1.17 -12.98
C PRO A 178 -10.54 -1.13 -11.98
N MET A 179 -9.49 -0.43 -12.38
CA MET A 179 -8.41 -0.07 -11.47
C MET A 179 -8.85 1.14 -10.63
N ILE A 180 -9.05 0.93 -9.34
CA ILE A 180 -9.44 2.01 -8.42
C ILE A 180 -8.22 2.40 -7.59
N HIS A 181 -7.44 3.33 -8.10
CA HIS A 181 -6.17 3.72 -7.47
C HIS A 181 -6.38 4.50 -6.18
N ASP A 182 -7.39 5.35 -6.12
CA ASP A 182 -7.63 6.29 -5.03
C ASP A 182 -9.13 6.57 -4.86
N CYS A 183 -9.50 7.21 -3.75
CA CYS A 183 -10.84 7.72 -3.48
C CYS A 183 -10.75 9.09 -2.83
N GLN A 184 -11.89 9.70 -2.60
CA GLN A 184 -12.00 10.95 -1.83
C GLN A 184 -13.01 10.75 -0.71
N ILE A 185 -12.81 11.40 0.43
CA ILE A 185 -13.79 11.40 1.53
C ILE A 185 -14.26 12.83 1.81
N THR A 186 -15.50 12.93 2.20
CA THR A 186 -16.12 14.14 2.71
C THR A 186 -16.86 13.79 4.01
N PRO A 187 -17.37 14.74 4.78
CA PRO A 187 -18.14 14.42 5.99
C PRO A 187 -19.34 13.47 5.78
N SER A 188 -19.85 13.38 4.55
CA SER A 188 -21.07 12.60 4.26
C SER A 188 -20.89 11.54 3.17
N TYR A 189 -19.82 11.57 2.40
CA TYR A 189 -19.67 10.71 1.21
C TYR A 189 -18.24 10.21 1.04
N VAL A 190 -18.13 9.01 0.47
CA VAL A 190 -16.91 8.51 -0.17
C VAL A 190 -17.13 8.60 -1.68
N ILE A 191 -16.21 9.23 -2.40
CA ILE A 191 -16.27 9.43 -3.84
C ILE A 191 -15.30 8.46 -4.49
N VAL A 192 -15.80 7.61 -5.36
CA VAL A 192 -15.02 6.62 -6.11
C VAL A 192 -14.95 7.04 -7.58
N MET A 193 -13.76 7.02 -8.15
CA MET A 193 -13.55 7.30 -9.56
C MET A 193 -13.44 5.99 -10.35
N ASP A 194 -14.56 5.53 -10.91
CA ASP A 194 -14.60 4.35 -11.78
C ASP A 194 -14.22 4.76 -13.21
N LEU A 195 -12.92 4.66 -13.49
CA LEU A 195 -12.31 5.17 -14.72
C LEU A 195 -12.09 4.07 -15.77
N PRO A 196 -11.93 4.42 -17.07
CA PRO A 196 -11.79 3.46 -18.16
C PRO A 196 -10.38 2.81 -18.25
N VAL A 197 -9.78 2.48 -17.12
CA VAL A 197 -8.60 1.63 -17.01
C VAL A 197 -9.04 0.34 -16.32
N THR A 198 -9.15 -0.73 -17.08
CA THR A 198 -9.76 -1.97 -16.62
C THR A 198 -8.82 -3.17 -16.78
N PHE A 199 -9.06 -4.22 -16.01
CA PHE A 199 -8.32 -5.46 -16.11
C PHE A 199 -8.45 -6.08 -17.50
N SER A 200 -7.34 -6.54 -18.06
CA SER A 200 -7.25 -7.15 -19.39
C SER A 200 -6.71 -8.57 -19.30
N MET A 201 -7.59 -9.56 -19.44
CA MET A 201 -7.19 -10.96 -19.49
C MET A 201 -6.23 -11.23 -20.65
N SER A 202 -6.44 -10.60 -21.83
CA SER A 202 -5.55 -10.76 -22.98
C SER A 202 -4.14 -10.22 -22.72
N ALA A 203 -4.02 -9.13 -21.97
CA ALA A 203 -2.71 -8.61 -21.55
C ALA A 203 -2.02 -9.56 -20.57
N LEU A 204 -2.76 -10.11 -19.61
CA LEU A 204 -2.24 -11.10 -18.67
C LEU A 204 -1.74 -12.36 -19.38
N MET A 205 -2.55 -12.91 -20.28
CA MET A 205 -2.19 -14.10 -21.08
C MET A 205 -1.00 -13.84 -22.02
N GLY A 206 -0.82 -12.57 -22.44
CA GLY A 206 0.35 -12.12 -23.18
C GLY A 206 1.61 -11.89 -22.33
N GLY A 207 1.56 -12.20 -21.02
CA GLY A 207 2.71 -12.09 -20.11
C GLY A 207 2.94 -10.69 -19.52
N ALA A 208 1.96 -9.79 -19.61
CA ALA A 208 2.09 -8.47 -18.98
C ALA A 208 2.07 -8.59 -17.46
N SER A 209 3.10 -8.08 -16.80
CA SER A 209 3.20 -8.01 -15.34
C SER A 209 2.22 -7.01 -14.71
N PHE A 210 1.72 -6.06 -15.51
CA PHE A 210 0.69 -5.09 -15.14
C PHE A 210 -0.45 -5.14 -16.17
N PRO A 211 -1.52 -5.95 -15.93
CA PRO A 211 -2.53 -6.29 -16.93
C PRO A 211 -3.70 -5.32 -17.00
N PHE A 212 -3.54 -4.07 -16.62
CA PHE A 212 -4.56 -3.04 -16.79
C PHE A 212 -4.36 -2.27 -18.09
N ARG A 213 -5.46 -1.96 -18.79
CA ARG A 213 -5.45 -1.30 -20.09
C ARG A 213 -6.59 -0.30 -20.21
N TRP A 214 -6.38 0.72 -21.03
CA TRP A 214 -7.46 1.61 -21.44
C TRP A 214 -8.56 0.83 -22.14
N ASN A 215 -9.81 1.02 -21.67
CA ASN A 215 -11.01 0.36 -22.21
C ASN A 215 -12.00 1.42 -22.72
N PRO A 216 -12.03 1.72 -24.02
CA PRO A 216 -12.91 2.76 -24.57
C PRO A 216 -14.41 2.45 -24.45
N LYS A 217 -14.78 1.20 -24.12
CA LYS A 217 -16.17 0.79 -23.93
C LYS A 217 -16.63 0.96 -22.46
N HIS A 218 -15.71 1.19 -21.53
CA HIS A 218 -16.02 1.46 -20.15
C HIS A 218 -16.27 2.96 -19.96
N LYS A 219 -17.47 3.31 -19.50
CA LYS A 219 -17.83 4.71 -19.23
C LYS A 219 -17.35 5.08 -17.83
N ALA A 220 -16.61 6.20 -17.73
CA ALA A 220 -16.27 6.78 -16.44
C ALA A 220 -17.53 7.20 -15.66
N ARG A 221 -17.52 6.99 -14.39
CA ARG A 221 -18.60 7.37 -13.48
C ARG A 221 -18.08 7.63 -12.06
#